data_08fe1e32284ea4e72e3a22565cfbb1f5
#
_entry.id   08fe1e32284ea4e72e3a22565cfbb1f5
#
_cell.length_a   1.000
_cell.length_b   1.000
_cell.length_c   1.000
_cell.angle_alpha   90.00
_cell.angle_beta   90.00
_cell.angle_gamma   90.00
#
_symmetry.space_group_name_H-M   'P 1'
#
loop_
_entity.id
_entity.type
_entity.pdbx_description
1 polymer ?
#
loop_
_entity_poly.entity_id
_entity_poly.type
_entity_poly.pdbx_seq_one_letter_code
_entity_poly.pdbx_strand_id
1 'polypeptide(L)'
;MYSEKVMDHFTNPRNVGEIKDASGVGEVGNAKCGDIMKIYIKVDNNIITDVKFNTFGCGSAIASSSMATEMIKGKSLDDALELTNKAVAEALDGLPAHKMHCSVLAEEAIKAAIDDYKEKHKDN
;
A
#
# COMPACT_ATOMS: atom_id res chain seq x y z
N MET A 1 -3.47 -21.09 5.76
CA MET A 1 -2.05 -21.16 5.39
C MET A 1 -1.73 -20.05 4.37
N TYR A 2 -0.56 -19.47 4.46
CA TYR A 2 -0.14 -18.42 3.55
C TYR A 2 0.52 -19.00 2.31
N SER A 3 0.31 -18.36 1.15
CA SER A 3 0.99 -18.74 -0.09
C SER A 3 2.49 -18.45 0.00
N GLU A 4 3.25 -19.01 -0.95
CA GLU A 4 4.68 -18.74 -1.03
C GLU A 4 4.94 -17.24 -1.29
N LYS A 5 4.08 -16.58 -2.08
CA LYS A 5 4.22 -15.15 -2.35
C LYS A 5 3.98 -14.31 -1.10
N VAL A 6 3.01 -14.68 -0.27
CA VAL A 6 2.79 -14.00 1.00
C VAL A 6 4.03 -14.15 1.88
N MET A 7 4.55 -15.35 2.00
CA MET A 7 5.75 -15.57 2.82
C MET A 7 6.96 -14.83 2.27
N ASP A 8 7.13 -14.79 0.96
CA ASP A 8 8.23 -14.05 0.34
C ASP A 8 8.14 -12.55 0.65
N HIS A 9 6.96 -11.96 0.48
CA HIS A 9 6.77 -10.54 0.76
C HIS A 9 6.84 -10.23 2.24
N PHE A 10 6.52 -11.17 3.09
CA PHE A 10 6.66 -11.00 4.53
C PHE A 10 8.13 -11.07 4.97
N THR A 11 8.90 -12.04 4.46
CA THR A 11 10.31 -12.21 4.85
C THR A 11 11.25 -11.24 4.15
N ASN A 12 10.88 -10.81 2.93
CA ASN A 12 11.65 -9.85 2.13
C ASN A 12 10.74 -8.74 1.62
N PRO A 13 10.17 -7.90 2.50
CA PRO A 13 9.26 -6.87 2.06
C PRO A 13 9.97 -5.85 1.17
N ARG A 14 9.30 -5.44 0.11
CA ARG A 14 9.79 -4.43 -0.83
C ARG A 14 9.25 -3.07 -0.41
N ASN A 15 10.03 -2.02 -0.70
CA ASN A 15 9.58 -0.63 -0.51
C ASN A 15 9.31 -0.26 0.95
N VAL A 16 10.00 -0.90 1.88
CA VAL A 16 9.89 -0.55 3.30
C VAL A 16 10.65 0.75 3.57
N GLY A 17 10.05 1.65 4.32
CA GLY A 17 10.73 2.87 4.76
C GLY A 17 9.85 4.08 4.67
N GLU A 18 10.49 5.25 4.62
CA GLU A 18 9.84 6.55 4.57
C GLU A 18 10.42 7.36 3.41
N ILE A 19 9.62 8.31 2.92
CA ILE A 19 10.08 9.32 1.97
C ILE A 19 9.96 10.65 2.69
N LYS A 20 11.10 11.32 2.97
CA LYS A 20 11.11 12.57 3.75
C LYS A 20 10.34 13.68 3.08
N ASP A 21 10.43 13.78 1.76
CA ASP A 21 9.75 14.80 0.97
C ASP A 21 8.64 14.19 0.14
N ALA A 22 7.88 13.28 0.75
CA ALA A 22 6.80 12.59 0.06
C ALA A 22 5.79 13.58 -0.53
N SER A 23 5.31 13.29 -1.73
CA SER A 23 4.27 14.08 -2.37
C SER A 23 2.92 13.86 -1.67
N GLY A 24 2.70 12.66 -1.16
CA GLY A 24 1.51 12.34 -0.39
C GLY A 24 1.78 11.22 0.60
N VAL A 25 1.05 11.23 1.71
CA VAL A 25 1.16 10.23 2.76
C VAL A 25 -0.23 9.79 3.17
N GLY A 26 -0.48 8.50 3.16
CA GLY A 26 -1.74 7.94 3.63
C GLY A 26 -1.50 7.01 4.80
N GLU A 27 -2.31 7.16 5.85
CA GLU A 27 -2.25 6.28 7.01
C GLU A 27 -3.64 5.78 7.32
N VAL A 28 -3.80 4.48 7.38
CA VAL A 28 -5.06 3.84 7.73
C VAL A 28 -4.77 2.71 8.71
N GLY A 29 -5.78 2.32 9.44
CA GLY A 29 -5.64 1.19 10.34
C GLY A 29 -6.63 1.21 11.46
N ASN A 30 -6.52 0.20 12.30
CA ASN A 30 -7.37 0.04 13.47
C ASN A 30 -6.47 -0.24 14.66
N ALA A 31 -6.31 0.76 15.53
CA ALA A 31 -5.45 0.63 16.70
C ALA A 31 -5.90 -0.50 17.63
N LYS A 32 -7.20 -0.82 17.65
CA LYS A 32 -7.74 -1.91 18.47
C LYS A 32 -7.24 -3.27 17.97
N CYS A 33 -7.05 -3.40 16.66
CA CYS A 33 -6.55 -4.64 16.07
C CYS A 33 -5.04 -4.65 15.94
N GLY A 34 -4.40 -3.51 16.15
CA GLY A 34 -2.96 -3.38 16.05
C GLY A 34 -2.42 -3.30 14.63
N ASP A 35 -3.31 -3.20 13.64
CA ASP A 35 -2.90 -3.09 12.24
C ASP A 35 -2.92 -1.62 11.83
N ILE A 36 -1.76 -1.09 11.51
CA ILE A 36 -1.61 0.29 11.02
C ILE A 36 -0.77 0.22 9.75
N MET A 37 -1.23 0.88 8.69
CA MET A 37 -0.54 0.89 7.41
C MET A 37 -0.35 2.33 6.95
N LYS A 38 0.91 2.70 6.71
CA LYS A 38 1.28 4.04 6.27
C LYS A 38 2.02 3.94 4.96
N ILE A 39 1.55 4.66 3.95
CA ILE A 39 2.13 4.62 2.61
C ILE A 39 2.56 6.03 2.21
N TYR A 40 3.79 6.14 1.72
CA TYR A 40 4.38 7.38 1.21
C TYR A 40 4.50 7.26 -0.30
N ILE A 41 4.08 8.28 -1.04
CA ILE A 41 4.23 8.31 -2.49
C ILE A 41 5.00 9.55 -2.91
N LYS A 42 5.81 9.39 -3.95
CA LYS A 42 6.48 10.49 -4.65
C LYS A 42 5.89 10.55 -6.05
N VAL A 43 5.38 11.71 -6.44
CA VAL A 43 4.67 11.87 -7.71
C VAL A 43 5.37 12.89 -8.58
N ASP A 44 5.56 12.55 -9.85
CA ASP A 44 6.11 13.46 -10.86
C ASP A 44 5.33 13.23 -12.15
N ASN A 45 4.80 14.32 -12.73
CA ASN A 45 3.98 14.25 -13.95
C ASN A 45 2.83 13.25 -13.85
N ASN A 46 2.17 13.22 -12.71
CA ASN A 46 1.03 12.33 -12.46
C ASN A 46 1.41 10.84 -12.37
N ILE A 47 2.70 10.53 -12.30
CA ILE A 47 3.21 9.17 -12.18
C ILE A 47 3.82 8.99 -10.79
N ILE A 48 3.53 7.87 -10.16
CA ILE A 48 4.14 7.52 -8.88
C ILE A 48 5.55 7.02 -9.16
N THR A 49 6.54 7.88 -8.92
CA THR A 49 7.94 7.57 -9.22
C THR A 49 8.62 6.77 -8.12
N ASP A 50 8.13 6.89 -6.90
CA ASP A 50 8.62 6.11 -5.78
C ASP A 50 7.51 5.92 -4.77
N VAL A 51 7.58 4.83 -4.02
CA VAL A 51 6.60 4.51 -2.99
C VAL A 51 7.29 3.72 -1.88
N LYS A 52 6.96 4.06 -0.64
CA LYS A 52 7.46 3.35 0.54
C LYS A 52 6.30 3.11 1.49
N PHE A 53 6.46 2.13 2.37
CA PHE A 53 5.45 1.90 3.38
C PHE A 53 6.08 1.60 4.73
N ASN A 54 5.31 1.86 5.76
CA ASN A 54 5.66 1.52 7.13
C ASN A 54 4.39 0.95 7.76
N THR A 55 4.41 -0.33 8.07
CA THR A 55 3.23 -1.06 8.50
C THR A 55 3.49 -1.78 9.81
N PHE A 56 2.58 -1.64 10.75
CA PHE A 56 2.56 -2.43 11.98
C PHE A 56 1.36 -3.37 11.92
N GLY A 57 1.60 -4.66 12.13
CA GLY A 57 0.53 -5.64 12.09
C GLY A 57 1.07 -7.03 11.82
N CYS A 58 0.18 -7.90 11.36
CA CYS A 58 0.52 -9.29 11.08
C CYS A 58 1.30 -9.42 9.76
N GLY A 59 1.80 -10.62 9.49
CA GLY A 59 2.53 -10.90 8.25
C GLY A 59 1.72 -10.59 7.00
N SER A 60 0.40 -10.81 7.04
CA SER A 60 -0.47 -10.48 5.90
C SER A 60 -0.53 -8.98 5.64
N ALA A 61 -0.50 -8.16 6.70
CA ALA A 61 -0.49 -6.70 6.53
C ALA A 61 0.80 -6.24 5.86
N ILE A 62 1.94 -6.79 6.29
CA ILE A 62 3.24 -6.47 5.70
C ILE A 62 3.28 -6.94 4.24
N ALA A 63 2.85 -8.18 3.98
CA ALA A 63 2.86 -8.73 2.64
C ALA A 63 1.92 -7.95 1.71
N SER A 64 0.74 -7.57 2.19
CA SER A 64 -0.21 -6.77 1.39
C SER A 64 0.36 -5.40 1.06
N SER A 65 1.00 -4.73 2.03
CA SER A 65 1.66 -3.45 1.79
C SER A 65 2.77 -3.58 0.76
N SER A 66 3.61 -4.60 0.90
CA SER A 66 4.72 -4.86 0.00
C SER A 66 4.21 -5.07 -1.43
N MET A 67 3.24 -5.96 -1.61
CA MET A 67 2.69 -6.24 -2.94
C MET A 67 2.00 -5.02 -3.53
N ALA A 68 1.16 -4.33 -2.74
CA ALA A 68 0.43 -3.16 -3.23
C ALA A 68 1.38 -2.06 -3.69
N THR A 69 2.45 -1.79 -2.93
CA THR A 69 3.42 -0.77 -3.32
C THR A 69 4.17 -1.14 -4.59
N GLU A 70 4.50 -2.43 -4.76
CA GLU A 70 5.12 -2.90 -6.00
C GLU A 70 4.18 -2.71 -7.20
N MET A 71 2.88 -2.92 -7.00
CA MET A 71 1.90 -2.82 -8.07
C MET A 71 1.67 -1.39 -8.55
N ILE A 72 1.80 -0.39 -7.66
CA ILE A 72 1.55 1.00 -8.03
C ILE A 72 2.80 1.77 -8.43
N LYS A 73 3.97 1.26 -8.11
CA LYS A 73 5.22 1.94 -8.45
C LYS A 73 5.38 2.03 -9.96
N GLY A 74 5.57 3.25 -10.45
CA GLY A 74 5.67 3.51 -11.89
C GLY A 74 4.33 3.67 -12.61
N LYS A 75 3.22 3.62 -11.88
CA LYS A 75 1.88 3.78 -12.45
C LYS A 75 1.40 5.22 -12.30
N SER A 76 0.43 5.61 -13.14
CA SER A 76 -0.23 6.89 -12.98
C SER A 76 -1.11 6.89 -11.73
N LEU A 77 -1.47 8.08 -11.26
CA LEU A 77 -2.40 8.19 -10.12
C LEU A 77 -3.73 7.52 -10.43
N ASP A 78 -4.23 7.68 -11.66
CA ASP A 78 -5.51 7.08 -12.05
C ASP A 78 -5.42 5.55 -12.03
N ASP A 79 -4.34 4.98 -12.54
CA ASP A 79 -4.14 3.53 -12.51
C ASP A 79 -4.02 3.01 -11.08
N ALA A 80 -3.32 3.77 -10.22
CA ALA A 80 -3.18 3.38 -8.82
C ALA A 80 -4.53 3.41 -8.08
N LEU A 81 -5.41 4.36 -8.43
CA LEU A 81 -6.75 4.43 -7.83
C LEU A 81 -7.65 3.27 -8.26
N GLU A 82 -7.35 2.63 -9.38
CA GLU A 82 -8.09 1.46 -9.85
C GLU A 82 -7.66 0.17 -9.16
N LEU A 83 -6.55 0.21 -8.40
CA LEU A 83 -6.09 -0.97 -7.67
C LEU A 83 -7.13 -1.36 -6.62
N THR A 84 -7.55 -2.63 -6.65
CA THR A 84 -8.52 -3.16 -5.71
C THR A 84 -7.84 -4.11 -4.73
N ASN A 85 -8.47 -4.27 -3.57
CA ASN A 85 -8.01 -5.26 -2.58
C ASN A 85 -7.99 -6.67 -3.16
N LYS A 86 -8.92 -6.95 -4.06
CA LYS A 86 -8.98 -8.26 -4.76
C LYS A 86 -7.73 -8.46 -5.60
N ALA A 87 -7.29 -7.44 -6.33
CA ALA A 87 -6.09 -7.52 -7.17
C ALA A 87 -4.84 -7.79 -6.32
N VAL A 88 -4.73 -7.15 -5.15
CA VAL A 88 -3.61 -7.38 -4.23
C VAL A 88 -3.62 -8.83 -3.74
N ALA A 89 -4.78 -9.33 -3.31
CA ALA A 89 -4.91 -10.69 -2.84
C ALA A 89 -4.58 -11.70 -3.95
N GLU A 90 -5.05 -11.46 -5.16
CA GLU A 90 -4.75 -12.34 -6.31
C GLU A 90 -3.26 -12.34 -6.64
N ALA A 91 -2.61 -11.19 -6.57
CA ALA A 91 -1.17 -11.08 -6.83
C ALA A 91 -0.35 -11.85 -5.79
N LEU A 92 -0.89 -12.02 -4.59
CA LEU A 92 -0.26 -12.82 -3.53
C LEU A 92 -0.67 -14.30 -3.59
N ASP A 93 -1.37 -14.72 -4.64
CA ASP A 93 -1.93 -16.08 -4.79
C ASP A 93 -2.94 -16.40 -3.69
N GLY A 94 -3.64 -15.37 -3.21
CA GLY A 94 -4.70 -15.50 -2.22
C GLY A 94 -4.25 -15.22 -0.81
N LEU A 95 -5.20 -14.78 0.01
CA LEU A 95 -5.01 -14.59 1.44
C LEU A 95 -6.06 -15.42 2.17
N PRO A 96 -5.75 -15.90 3.39
CA PRO A 96 -6.80 -16.54 4.21
C PRO A 96 -7.97 -15.57 4.38
N ALA A 97 -9.20 -16.13 4.39
CA ALA A 97 -10.42 -15.31 4.44
C ALA A 97 -10.40 -14.30 5.60
N HIS A 98 -9.90 -14.73 6.77
CA HIS A 98 -9.86 -13.86 7.96
C HIS A 98 -8.75 -12.79 7.88
N LYS A 99 -7.92 -12.81 6.82
CA LYS A 99 -6.86 -11.84 6.60
C LYS A 99 -7.10 -10.95 5.37
N MET A 100 -8.24 -11.08 4.71
CA MET A 100 -8.58 -10.25 3.56
C MET A 100 -8.64 -8.77 3.92
N HIS A 101 -8.93 -8.42 5.17
CA HIS A 101 -8.94 -7.03 5.61
C HIS A 101 -7.59 -6.34 5.41
N CYS A 102 -6.49 -7.09 5.41
CA CYS A 102 -5.16 -6.51 5.18
C CYS A 102 -5.03 -5.94 3.77
N SER A 103 -5.60 -6.62 2.76
CA SER A 103 -5.60 -6.10 1.39
C SER A 103 -6.50 -4.88 1.26
N VAL A 104 -7.61 -4.84 2.00
CA VAL A 104 -8.49 -3.66 2.05
C VAL A 104 -7.75 -2.46 2.63
N LEU A 105 -6.98 -2.66 3.71
CA LEU A 105 -6.17 -1.59 4.29
C LEU A 105 -5.15 -1.05 3.29
N ALA A 106 -4.52 -1.93 2.50
CA ALA A 106 -3.56 -1.51 1.49
C ALA A 106 -4.23 -0.62 0.44
N GLU A 107 -5.39 -1.02 -0.05
CA GLU A 107 -6.17 -0.22 -1.00
C GLU A 107 -6.52 1.14 -0.41
N GLU A 108 -7.02 1.16 0.83
CA GLU A 108 -7.40 2.40 1.50
C GLU A 108 -6.20 3.32 1.74
N ALA A 109 -5.06 2.77 2.14
CA ALA A 109 -3.85 3.55 2.38
C ALA A 109 -3.34 4.21 1.10
N ILE A 110 -3.40 3.50 -0.02
CA ILE A 110 -3.01 4.05 -1.32
C ILE A 110 -3.94 5.20 -1.70
N LYS A 111 -5.25 5.02 -1.56
CA LYS A 111 -6.22 6.09 -1.82
C LYS A 111 -5.99 7.29 -0.92
N ALA A 112 -5.72 7.05 0.36
CA ALA A 112 -5.45 8.13 1.30
C ALA A 112 -4.18 8.90 0.92
N ALA A 113 -3.14 8.22 0.47
CA ALA A 113 -1.90 8.86 0.04
C ALA A 113 -2.13 9.73 -1.20
N ILE A 114 -2.91 9.24 -2.16
CA ILE A 114 -3.24 9.99 -3.37
C ILE A 114 -4.12 11.19 -3.03
N ASP A 115 -5.11 11.02 -2.15
CA ASP A 115 -5.96 12.12 -1.71
C ASP A 115 -5.15 13.21 -1.01
N ASP A 116 -4.20 12.82 -0.18
CA ASP A 116 -3.29 13.76 0.49
C ASP A 116 -2.48 14.55 -0.53
N TYR A 117 -1.95 13.87 -1.56
CA TYR A 117 -1.23 14.52 -2.64
C TYR A 117 -2.12 15.54 -3.36
N LYS A 118 -3.34 15.14 -3.73
CA LYS A 118 -4.27 16.02 -4.44
C LYS A 118 -4.65 17.22 -3.59
N GLU A 119 -4.87 17.03 -2.30
CA GLU A 119 -5.20 18.11 -1.38
C GLU A 119 -4.07 19.12 -1.28
N LYS A 120 -2.82 18.67 -1.21
CA LYS A 120 -1.65 19.54 -1.14
C LYS A 120 -1.37 20.29 -2.44
N HIS A 121 -1.82 19.77 -3.57
CA HIS A 121 -1.49 20.31 -4.90
C HIS A 121 -2.72 20.77 -5.68
N LYS A 122 -3.86 20.92 -5.03
CA LYS A 122 -5.11 21.27 -5.73
C LYS A 122 -5.11 22.66 -6.35
N ASP A 123 -4.24 23.53 -5.87
CA ASP A 123 -4.14 24.91 -6.37
C ASP A 123 -3.05 25.09 -7.43
N ASN A 124 -2.46 24.00 -7.88
CA ASN A 124 -1.39 24.02 -8.87
C ASN A 124 -1.90 23.67 -10.27
#